data_59a3cb57d88f5786b623dc384cdd9b5b
#
_entry.id   59a3cb57d88f5786b623dc384cdd9b5b
#
_cell.length_a   1.000
_cell.length_b   1.000
_cell.length_c   1.000
_cell.angle_alpha   90.00
_cell.angle_beta   90.00
_cell.angle_gamma   90.00
#
_symmetry.space_group_name_H-M   'P 1'
#
loop_
_entity.id
_entity.type
_entity.pdbx_description
1 polymer ?
#
loop_
_entity_poly.entity_id
_entity_poly.type
_entity_poly.pdbx_seq_one_letter_code
_entity_poly.pdbx_strand_id
1 'polypeptide(L)'
;MQRINAKVVSQLVQLGDTPHLEKLIGPLKVQLDAYAAGEIDVLYIAYNRFINTMKQEPVIEQLLPLDPSHLQETTREFSWDYLYEPDAQTVLDELLVRYAEALIYQAVAENMASEQSARMVAMKSASDNAKKVIGDLQLSYNKARQAAITKELSEIVGGAAAV
;
A
#
# COMPACT_ATOMS: atom_id res chain seq x y z
N MET A 1 4.85 3.18 16.91
CA MET A 1 4.34 2.20 17.90
C MET A 1 4.86 2.47 19.32
N GLN A 2 6.15 2.69 19.57
CA GLN A 2 6.67 3.01 20.92
C GLN A 2 6.04 4.26 21.58
N ARG A 3 5.59 5.25 20.82
CA ARG A 3 4.92 6.46 21.35
C ARG A 3 3.53 6.21 21.95
N ILE A 4 2.90 5.08 21.64
CA ILE A 4 1.52 4.73 22.06
C ILE A 4 1.56 3.64 23.16
N ASN A 5 2.74 3.30 23.69
CA ASN A 5 2.94 2.18 24.64
C ASN A 5 2.40 0.82 24.11
N ALA A 6 2.32 0.64 22.81
CA ALA A 6 1.88 -0.61 22.22
C ALA A 6 2.99 -1.66 22.31
N LYS A 7 2.66 -2.83 22.86
CA LYS A 7 3.54 -3.99 22.91
C LYS A 7 3.64 -4.60 21.51
N VAL A 8 4.83 -4.55 20.90
CA VAL A 8 5.11 -5.24 19.63
C VAL A 8 5.50 -6.67 19.95
N VAL A 9 4.66 -7.62 19.59
CA VAL A 9 4.87 -9.06 19.85
C VAL A 9 5.67 -9.72 18.74
N SER A 10 5.40 -9.35 17.48
CA SER A 10 6.16 -9.83 16.33
C SER A 10 6.33 -8.74 15.28
N GLN A 11 7.41 -8.80 14.53
CA GLN A 11 7.70 -7.84 13.47
C GLN A 11 8.32 -8.57 12.28
N LEU A 12 7.85 -8.23 11.10
CA LEU A 12 8.42 -8.69 9.84
C LEU A 12 8.97 -7.50 9.07
N VAL A 13 10.21 -7.60 8.62
CA VAL A 13 10.89 -6.59 7.81
C VAL A 13 11.37 -7.21 6.51
N GLN A 14 11.56 -6.39 5.47
CA GLN A 14 12.07 -6.83 4.18
C GLN A 14 11.19 -7.89 3.49
N LEU A 15 9.88 -7.61 3.40
CA LEU A 15 8.94 -8.47 2.64
C LEU A 15 9.28 -8.53 1.14
N GLY A 16 10.04 -7.55 0.61
CA GLY A 16 10.33 -7.41 -0.81
C GLY A 16 9.16 -6.76 -1.55
N ASP A 17 9.19 -6.84 -2.89
CA ASP A 17 8.16 -6.24 -3.75
C ASP A 17 6.98 -7.19 -4.02
N THR A 18 7.13 -8.47 -3.66
CA THR A 18 6.08 -9.49 -3.79
C THR A 18 5.81 -10.14 -2.43
N PRO A 19 4.54 -10.28 -2.03
CA PRO A 19 4.22 -10.93 -0.79
C PRO A 19 4.47 -12.44 -0.90
N HIS A 20 5.16 -13.01 0.08
CA HIS A 20 5.37 -14.45 0.22
C HIS A 20 4.62 -14.93 1.46
N LEU A 21 3.67 -15.84 1.27
CA LEU A 21 2.84 -16.39 2.35
C LEU A 21 3.70 -17.01 3.46
N GLU A 22 4.76 -17.74 3.09
CA GLU A 22 5.65 -18.41 4.04
C GLU A 22 6.25 -17.46 5.09
N LYS A 23 6.54 -16.21 4.69
CA LYS A 23 7.07 -15.19 5.63
C LYS A 23 5.99 -14.64 6.56
N LEU A 24 4.73 -14.68 6.14
CA LEU A 24 3.60 -14.13 6.91
C LEU A 24 3.08 -15.11 7.95
N ILE A 25 3.24 -16.42 7.72
CA ILE A 25 2.73 -17.48 8.61
C ILE A 25 3.33 -17.36 10.02
N GLY A 26 4.62 -17.06 10.17
CA GLY A 26 5.28 -16.98 11.48
C GLY A 26 4.63 -15.95 12.41
N PRO A 27 4.57 -14.66 12.04
CA PRO A 27 3.90 -13.64 12.83
C PRO A 27 2.41 -13.92 13.06
N LEU A 28 1.71 -14.49 12.08
CA LEU A 28 0.31 -14.87 12.21
C LEU A 28 0.12 -15.96 13.26
N LYS A 29 0.94 -17.01 13.20
CA LYS A 29 0.85 -18.12 14.15
C LYS A 29 0.95 -17.65 15.60
N VAL A 30 1.87 -16.73 15.89
CA VAL A 30 2.01 -16.14 17.23
C VAL A 30 0.72 -15.48 17.69
N GLN A 31 -0.02 -14.80 16.79
CA GLN A 31 -1.29 -14.16 17.10
C GLN A 31 -2.41 -15.18 17.29
N LEU A 32 -2.46 -16.22 16.44
CA LEU A 32 -3.45 -17.29 16.55
C LEU A 32 -3.26 -18.11 17.83
N ASP A 33 -2.01 -18.41 18.18
CA ASP A 33 -1.68 -19.13 19.43
C ASP A 33 -2.08 -18.30 20.66
N ALA A 34 -1.85 -16.97 20.66
CA ALA A 34 -2.27 -16.07 21.73
C ALA A 34 -3.80 -15.99 21.83
N TYR A 35 -4.51 -15.99 20.71
CA TYR A 35 -5.98 -16.05 20.68
C TYR A 35 -6.50 -17.38 21.22
N ALA A 36 -5.92 -18.50 20.81
CA ALA A 36 -6.29 -19.84 21.29
C ALA A 36 -5.99 -20.00 22.79
N ALA A 37 -4.93 -19.37 23.32
CA ALA A 37 -4.61 -19.35 24.74
C ALA A 37 -5.53 -18.43 25.57
N GLY A 38 -6.39 -17.63 24.91
CA GLY A 38 -7.25 -16.65 25.60
C GLY A 38 -6.50 -15.42 26.13
N GLU A 39 -5.30 -15.13 25.61
CA GLU A 39 -4.54 -13.93 25.95
C GLU A 39 -5.09 -12.68 25.25
N ILE A 40 -5.74 -12.86 24.11
CA ILE A 40 -6.41 -11.82 23.34
C ILE A 40 -7.82 -12.25 22.95
N ASP A 41 -8.77 -11.32 22.98
CA ASP A 41 -10.18 -11.58 22.71
C ASP A 41 -10.54 -11.30 21.25
N VAL A 42 -9.84 -10.34 20.62
CA VAL A 42 -10.13 -9.87 19.27
C VAL A 42 -8.84 -9.60 18.52
N LEU A 43 -8.79 -9.98 17.24
CA LEU A 43 -7.69 -9.67 16.33
C LEU A 43 -8.22 -8.82 15.19
N TYR A 44 -7.62 -7.65 15.00
CA TYR A 44 -7.91 -6.75 13.88
C TYR A 44 -6.74 -6.71 12.91
N ILE A 45 -7.07 -6.56 11.62
CA ILE A 45 -6.11 -6.24 10.57
C ILE A 45 -6.37 -4.83 10.05
N ALA A 46 -5.32 -4.01 9.98
CA ALA A 46 -5.37 -2.67 9.40
C ALA A 46 -4.48 -2.59 8.17
N TYR A 47 -5.04 -2.19 7.05
CA TYR A 47 -4.33 -2.11 5.77
C TYR A 47 -4.98 -1.08 4.84
N ASN A 48 -4.34 -0.81 3.69
CA ASN A 48 -4.93 0.02 2.65
C ASN A 48 -5.52 -0.87 1.56
N ARG A 49 -6.85 -0.87 1.46
CA ARG A 49 -7.58 -1.56 0.38
C ARG A 49 -7.32 -0.87 -0.95
N PHE A 50 -6.99 -1.65 -1.95
CA PHE A 50 -6.77 -1.18 -3.30
C PHE A 50 -8.11 -1.11 -4.06
N ILE A 51 -8.56 0.10 -4.42
CA ILE A 51 -9.75 0.30 -5.25
C ILE A 51 -9.34 0.51 -6.71
N ASN A 52 -8.41 1.44 -6.93
CA ASN A 52 -7.81 1.71 -8.24
C ASN A 52 -6.49 2.47 -8.06
N THR A 53 -5.77 2.72 -9.15
CA THR A 53 -4.47 3.39 -9.12
C THR A 53 -4.49 4.79 -8.50
N MET A 54 -5.63 5.46 -8.47
CA MET A 54 -5.78 6.81 -7.93
C MET A 54 -6.42 6.84 -6.54
N LYS A 55 -7.12 5.77 -6.13
CA LYS A 55 -7.85 5.73 -4.88
C LYS A 55 -7.49 4.47 -4.09
N GLN A 56 -6.98 4.67 -2.89
CA GLN A 56 -6.74 3.66 -1.87
C GLN A 56 -7.54 4.06 -0.62
N GLU A 57 -8.02 3.11 0.13
CA GLU A 57 -8.85 3.34 1.30
C GLU A 57 -8.27 2.61 2.52
N PRO A 58 -7.94 3.34 3.60
CA PRO A 58 -7.52 2.70 4.84
C PRO A 58 -8.71 2.00 5.48
N VAL A 59 -8.56 0.71 5.77
CA VAL A 59 -9.59 -0.11 6.40
C VAL A 59 -9.03 -0.81 7.63
N ILE A 60 -9.90 -1.07 8.60
CA ILE A 60 -9.65 -1.90 9.77
C ILE A 60 -10.74 -2.95 9.77
N GLU A 61 -10.35 -4.20 9.68
CA GLU A 61 -11.27 -5.34 9.63
C GLU A 61 -10.98 -6.29 10.78
N GLN A 62 -12.02 -6.87 11.33
CA GLN A 62 -11.88 -7.89 12.36
C GLN A 62 -11.51 -9.21 11.69
N LEU A 63 -10.40 -9.80 12.13
CA LEU A 63 -9.96 -11.10 11.66
C LEU A 63 -10.49 -12.22 12.53
N LEU A 64 -10.49 -12.01 13.85
CA LEU A 64 -11.01 -12.97 14.85
C LEU A 64 -11.76 -12.22 15.96
N PRO A 65 -12.85 -12.79 16.50
CA PRO A 65 -13.59 -13.95 15.95
C PRO A 65 -14.15 -13.65 14.55
N LEU A 66 -14.32 -14.68 13.74
CA LEU A 66 -14.91 -14.54 12.43
C LEU A 66 -16.34 -14.02 12.54
N ASP A 67 -16.67 -12.97 11.79
CA ASP A 67 -18.02 -12.44 11.76
C ASP A 67 -18.91 -13.35 10.91
N PRO A 68 -19.98 -13.93 11.48
CA PRO A 68 -20.92 -14.77 10.74
C PRO A 68 -21.61 -14.04 9.58
N SER A 69 -21.67 -12.71 9.61
CA SER A 69 -22.28 -11.91 8.54
C SER A 69 -21.56 -12.06 7.21
N HIS A 70 -20.26 -12.33 7.22
CA HIS A 70 -19.49 -12.62 6.00
C HIS A 70 -19.74 -14.03 5.44
N LEU A 71 -20.33 -14.90 6.26
CA LEU A 71 -20.73 -16.26 5.84
C LEU A 71 -22.18 -16.31 5.33
N GLN A 72 -22.92 -15.20 5.45
CA GLN A 72 -24.30 -15.12 4.99
C GLN A 72 -24.37 -14.89 3.48
N GLU A 73 -25.16 -15.75 2.87
CA GLU A 73 -25.82 -15.59 1.59
C GLU A 73 -24.99 -15.90 0.34
N THR A 74 -24.67 -17.17 0.22
CA THR A 74 -25.07 -17.75 -1.05
C THR A 74 -26.21 -18.70 -0.73
N THR A 75 -27.44 -18.22 -0.82
CA THR A 75 -28.64 -19.08 -0.91
C THR A 75 -28.46 -19.90 -2.18
N ARG A 76 -27.69 -20.98 -2.07
CA ARG A 76 -27.62 -21.97 -3.15
C ARG A 76 -28.93 -22.73 -3.10
N GLU A 77 -29.66 -22.67 -4.21
CA GLU A 77 -30.88 -23.48 -4.40
C GLU A 77 -30.64 -25.00 -4.22
N PHE A 78 -29.36 -25.41 -4.12
CA PHE A 78 -28.94 -26.77 -3.95
C PHE A 78 -27.95 -26.86 -2.78
N SER A 79 -28.35 -27.45 -1.68
CA SER A 79 -27.46 -27.89 -0.62
C SER A 79 -26.91 -29.26 -0.96
N TRP A 80 -25.63 -29.34 -1.30
CA TRP A 80 -24.93 -30.61 -1.40
C TRP A 80 -24.49 -31.04 -0.02
N ASP A 81 -24.77 -32.30 0.34
CA ASP A 81 -24.24 -32.85 1.57
C ASP A 81 -22.81 -33.34 1.30
N TYR A 82 -21.84 -32.77 2.00
CA TYR A 82 -20.42 -33.10 1.83
C TYR A 82 -20.05 -34.24 2.79
N LEU A 83 -19.29 -35.23 2.28
CA LEU A 83 -18.61 -36.19 3.11
C LEU A 83 -17.31 -35.56 3.61
N TYR A 84 -17.16 -35.47 4.93
CA TYR A 84 -15.97 -34.94 5.58
C TYR A 84 -15.08 -36.10 6.03
N GLU A 85 -13.82 -36.11 5.67
CA GLU A 85 -12.82 -37.07 6.10
C GLU A 85 -11.64 -36.32 6.79
N PRO A 86 -11.25 -36.66 8.04
CA PRO A 86 -11.78 -37.75 8.88
C PRO A 86 -13.14 -37.41 9.53
N ASP A 87 -13.42 -36.12 9.84
CA ASP A 87 -14.65 -35.64 10.43
C ASP A 87 -14.82 -34.14 10.12
N ALA A 88 -16.03 -33.60 10.25
CA ALA A 88 -16.37 -32.26 9.90
C ALA A 88 -15.64 -31.22 10.77
N GLN A 89 -15.40 -31.49 12.06
CA GLN A 89 -14.77 -30.54 12.97
C GLN A 89 -13.30 -30.36 12.64
N THR A 90 -12.55 -31.45 12.43
CA THR A 90 -11.13 -31.39 12.04
C THR A 90 -10.95 -30.64 10.73
N VAL A 91 -11.79 -30.92 9.73
CA VAL A 91 -11.73 -30.23 8.44
C VAL A 91 -12.05 -28.73 8.58
N LEU A 92 -13.04 -28.36 9.39
CA LEU A 92 -13.39 -26.96 9.63
C LEU A 92 -12.28 -26.23 10.37
N ASP A 93 -11.67 -26.83 11.38
CA ASP A 93 -10.59 -26.20 12.13
C ASP A 93 -9.39 -25.91 11.23
N GLU A 94 -8.99 -26.83 10.37
CA GLU A 94 -7.93 -26.61 9.39
C GLU A 94 -8.34 -25.53 8.36
N LEU A 95 -9.57 -25.56 7.87
CA LEU A 95 -10.09 -24.58 6.92
C LEU A 95 -10.07 -23.18 7.49
N LEU A 96 -10.47 -22.99 8.75
CA LEU A 96 -10.49 -21.67 9.41
C LEU A 96 -9.09 -21.06 9.54
N VAL A 97 -8.09 -21.89 9.85
CA VAL A 97 -6.69 -21.44 9.87
C VAL A 97 -6.25 -21.00 8.47
N ARG A 98 -6.53 -21.77 7.44
CA ARG A 98 -6.20 -21.43 6.05
C ARG A 98 -6.95 -20.19 5.57
N TYR A 99 -8.18 -20.02 6.00
CA TYR A 99 -8.96 -18.84 5.69
C TYR A 99 -8.32 -17.57 6.30
N ALA A 100 -7.90 -17.62 7.57
CA ALA A 100 -7.19 -16.51 8.20
C ALA A 100 -5.86 -16.19 7.50
N GLU A 101 -5.09 -17.22 7.10
CA GLU A 101 -3.87 -17.06 6.31
C GLU A 101 -4.15 -16.36 4.96
N ALA A 102 -5.22 -16.75 4.28
CA ALA A 102 -5.62 -16.17 3.00
C ALA A 102 -6.04 -14.71 3.13
N LEU A 103 -6.82 -14.36 4.17
CA LEU A 103 -7.22 -12.98 4.44
C LEU A 103 -6.03 -12.07 4.70
N ILE A 104 -5.05 -12.53 5.48
CA ILE A 104 -3.84 -11.75 5.74
C ILE A 104 -3.00 -11.61 4.48
N TYR A 105 -2.85 -12.66 3.70
CA TYR A 105 -2.15 -12.59 2.42
C TYR A 105 -2.80 -11.58 1.47
N GLN A 106 -4.12 -11.61 1.36
CA GLN A 106 -4.90 -10.65 0.56
C GLN A 106 -4.66 -9.21 1.06
N ALA A 107 -4.78 -8.97 2.35
CA ALA A 107 -4.59 -7.64 2.92
C ALA A 107 -3.16 -7.10 2.68
N VAL A 108 -2.14 -7.94 2.80
CA VAL A 108 -0.76 -7.57 2.48
C VAL A 108 -0.59 -7.26 1.00
N ALA A 109 -1.14 -8.09 0.12
CA ALA A 109 -1.08 -7.88 -1.33
C ALA A 109 -1.78 -6.57 -1.74
N GLU A 110 -2.96 -6.30 -1.20
CA GLU A 110 -3.69 -5.05 -1.44
C GLU A 110 -2.93 -3.82 -0.91
N ASN A 111 -2.33 -3.92 0.27
CA ASN A 111 -1.54 -2.84 0.83
C ASN A 111 -0.28 -2.56 0.00
N MET A 112 0.39 -3.59 -0.50
CA MET A 112 1.55 -3.43 -1.39
C MET A 112 1.14 -2.83 -2.73
N ALA A 113 0.03 -3.26 -3.33
CA ALA A 113 -0.52 -2.69 -4.55
C ALA A 113 -0.89 -1.20 -4.34
N SER A 114 -1.48 -0.87 -3.21
CA SER A 114 -1.83 0.50 -2.81
C SER A 114 -0.58 1.38 -2.68
N GLU A 115 0.48 0.89 -2.05
CA GLU A 115 1.76 1.59 -1.93
C GLU A 115 2.40 1.86 -3.30
N GLN A 116 2.48 0.84 -4.17
CA GLN A 116 3.06 1.00 -5.50
C GLN A 116 2.27 1.98 -6.37
N SER A 117 0.95 1.95 -6.28
CA SER A 117 0.08 2.88 -7.00
C SER A 117 0.25 4.32 -6.51
N ALA A 118 0.28 4.54 -5.20
CA ALA A 118 0.52 5.85 -4.62
C ALA A 118 1.91 6.39 -5.02
N ARG A 119 2.93 5.54 -5.01
CA ARG A 119 4.29 5.87 -5.47
C ARG A 119 4.29 6.27 -6.94
N MET A 120 3.61 5.52 -7.79
CA MET A 120 3.52 5.81 -9.23
C MET A 120 2.89 7.20 -9.48
N VAL A 121 1.79 7.53 -8.80
CA VAL A 121 1.12 8.84 -8.92
C VAL A 121 2.03 9.96 -8.41
N ALA A 122 2.69 9.76 -7.27
CA ALA A 122 3.62 10.74 -6.71
C ALA A 122 4.80 11.00 -7.65
N MET A 123 5.40 9.95 -8.21
CA MET A 123 6.53 10.09 -9.14
C MET A 123 6.14 10.75 -10.47
N LYS A 124 4.93 10.47 -10.97
CA LYS A 124 4.40 11.17 -12.14
C LYS A 124 4.24 12.65 -11.85
N SER A 125 3.63 13.02 -10.74
CA SER A 125 3.48 14.41 -10.32
C SER A 125 4.84 15.11 -10.15
N ALA A 126 5.81 14.44 -9.54
CA ALA A 126 7.18 14.97 -9.40
C ALA A 126 7.84 15.21 -10.76
N SER A 127 7.68 14.28 -11.71
CA SER A 127 8.20 14.43 -13.08
C SER A 127 7.57 15.61 -13.82
N ASP A 128 6.26 15.79 -13.69
CA ASP A 128 5.55 16.90 -14.34
C ASP A 128 5.95 18.25 -13.72
N ASN A 129 6.14 18.32 -12.40
CA ASN A 129 6.67 19.50 -11.72
C ASN A 129 8.11 19.81 -12.16
N ALA A 130 8.97 18.80 -12.29
CA ALA A 130 10.34 18.99 -12.77
C ALA A 130 10.38 19.55 -14.19
N LYS A 131 9.54 19.04 -15.09
CA LYS A 131 9.42 19.59 -16.46
C LYS A 131 9.02 21.07 -16.46
N LYS A 132 8.06 21.46 -15.59
CA LYS A 132 7.64 22.84 -15.44
C LYS A 132 8.81 23.73 -14.99
N VAL A 133 9.53 23.32 -13.95
CA VAL A 133 10.69 24.06 -13.44
C VAL A 133 11.77 24.21 -14.52
N ILE A 134 12.05 23.17 -15.29
CA ILE A 134 12.99 23.23 -16.41
C ILE A 134 12.54 24.27 -17.45
N GLY A 135 11.25 24.29 -17.81
CA GLY A 135 10.70 25.28 -18.73
C GLY A 135 10.84 26.71 -18.23
N ASP A 136 10.55 26.96 -16.95
CA ASP A 136 10.68 28.26 -16.30
C ASP A 136 12.16 28.73 -16.28
N LEU A 137 13.08 27.82 -15.99
CA LEU A 137 14.52 28.11 -16.00
C LEU A 137 15.02 28.39 -17.42
N GLN A 138 14.58 27.65 -18.44
CA GLN A 138 14.91 27.92 -19.84
C GLN A 138 14.40 29.28 -20.29
N LEU A 139 13.18 29.66 -19.88
CA LEU A 139 12.64 30.98 -20.18
C LEU A 139 13.47 32.09 -19.52
N SER A 140 13.80 31.91 -18.25
CA SER A 140 14.65 32.89 -17.50
C SER A 140 16.03 33.01 -18.12
N TYR A 141 16.67 31.92 -18.48
CA TYR A 141 17.96 31.87 -19.16
C TYR A 141 17.91 32.63 -20.51
N ASN A 142 16.90 32.35 -21.34
CA ASN A 142 16.75 32.97 -22.63
C ASN A 142 16.52 34.50 -22.51
N LYS A 143 15.74 34.96 -21.54
CA LYS A 143 15.56 36.39 -21.23
C LYS A 143 16.86 37.03 -20.80
N ALA A 144 17.61 36.43 -19.89
CA ALA A 144 18.89 36.94 -19.44
C ALA A 144 19.91 37.02 -20.60
N ARG A 145 19.98 35.97 -21.44
CA ARG A 145 20.84 35.92 -22.62
C ARG A 145 20.49 37.04 -23.60
N GLN A 146 19.19 37.23 -23.94
CA GLN A 146 18.75 38.31 -24.83
C GLN A 146 19.08 39.68 -24.27
N ALA A 147 18.87 39.92 -22.98
CA ALA A 147 19.21 41.16 -22.32
C ALA A 147 20.72 41.44 -22.39
N ALA A 148 21.57 40.44 -22.18
CA ALA A 148 23.03 40.59 -22.30
C ALA A 148 23.44 40.95 -23.72
N ILE A 149 22.94 40.22 -24.73
CA ILE A 149 23.23 40.51 -26.15
C ILE A 149 22.76 41.91 -26.53
N THR A 150 21.55 42.29 -26.11
CA THR A 150 21.03 43.66 -26.42
C THR A 150 21.88 44.73 -25.77
N LYS A 151 22.35 44.50 -24.54
CA LYS A 151 23.24 45.43 -23.83
C LYS A 151 24.58 45.61 -24.58
N GLU A 152 25.21 44.51 -24.94
CA GLU A 152 26.47 44.50 -25.72
C GLU A 152 26.32 45.25 -27.05
N LEU A 153 25.24 44.96 -27.80
CA LEU A 153 24.93 45.66 -29.03
C LEU A 153 24.74 47.16 -28.84
N SER A 154 24.02 47.57 -27.77
CA SER A 154 23.79 48.97 -27.44
C SER A 154 25.10 49.67 -27.08
N GLU A 155 26.01 49.01 -26.38
CA GLU A 155 27.33 49.55 -26.03
C GLU A 155 28.20 49.73 -27.28
N ILE A 156 28.18 48.76 -28.22
CA ILE A 156 28.92 48.89 -29.48
C ILE A 156 28.39 50.05 -30.33
N VAL A 157 27.06 50.11 -30.49
CA VAL A 157 26.43 51.20 -31.28
C VAL A 157 26.66 52.58 -30.64
N GLY A 158 26.52 52.65 -29.29
CA GLY A 158 26.81 53.89 -28.55
C GLY A 158 28.27 54.32 -28.65
N GLY A 159 29.22 53.37 -28.60
CA GLY A 159 30.64 53.65 -28.82
C GLY A 159 30.97 54.08 -30.25
N ALA A 160 30.34 53.51 -31.27
CA ALA A 160 30.51 53.92 -32.65
C ALA A 160 29.91 55.30 -33.00
N ALA A 161 28.87 55.75 -32.21
CA ALA A 161 28.27 57.03 -32.40
C ALA A 161 29.02 58.18 -31.64
N ALA A 162 29.98 57.84 -30.79
CA ALA A 162 30.79 58.78 -29.99
C ALA A 162 32.16 59.10 -30.63
N VAL A 163 32.49 58.43 -31.77
CA VAL A 163 33.65 58.73 -32.61
C VAL A 163 33.18 59.40 -33.88
#